data_7ab46f8bd99e3dbf58ad1825d98a623e
#
_entry.id   7ab46f8bd99e3dbf58ad1825d98a623e
#
_cell.length_a   1.000
_cell.length_b   1.000
_cell.length_c   1.000
_cell.angle_alpha   90.00
_cell.angle_beta   90.00
_cell.angle_gamma   90.00
#
_symmetry.space_group_name_H-M   'P 1'
#
loop_
_entity.id
_entity.type
_entity.pdbx_description
1 polymer ?
#
loop_
_entity_poly.entity_id
_entity_poly.type
_entity_poly.pdbx_seq_one_letter_code
_entity_poly.pdbx_strand_id
1 'polypeptide(L)'
;MKDVKAPTSHSYREYLIESLKEAEEAAGYIGAILEEKDPEPALLRNAIRNVIEARIRMNALSDLAKEVHEKLDRMLTESGGSEIYSLVELLEALGFKLEITIADIELSADAESTDFVELELCPEPANP
;
A
#
# COMPACT_ATOMS: atom_id res chain seq x y z
N MET A 1 18.22 -24.60 -18.40
CA MET A 1 17.78 -24.27 -18.22
C MET A 1 17.06 -24.11 -18.14
N LYS A 2 16.94 -24.21 -17.91
CA LYS A 2 16.16 -23.97 -17.80
C LYS A 2 15.53 -23.38 -17.75
N ASP A 3 15.32 -23.66 -17.37
CA ASP A 3 14.72 -23.00 -17.40
C ASP A 3 14.79 -22.03 -17.57
N VAL A 4 15.30 -22.36 -17.35
CA VAL A 4 15.62 -21.22 -17.76
C VAL A 4 14.78 -20.44 -18.67
N LYS A 5 13.94 -20.77 -19.15
CA LYS A 5 13.04 -20.01 -19.90
C LYS A 5 12.27 -19.05 -19.05
N ALA A 6 11.73 -17.99 -19.66
CA ALA A 6 10.99 -16.99 -18.93
C ALA A 6 9.75 -17.61 -18.29
N PRO A 7 9.43 -17.20 -17.07
CA PRO A 7 8.22 -17.72 -16.43
C PRO A 7 6.98 -17.19 -17.11
N THR A 8 5.91 -17.95 -17.00
CA THR A 8 4.62 -17.50 -17.49
C THR A 8 4.12 -16.38 -16.57
N SER A 9 3.11 -15.66 -17.00
CA SER A 9 2.50 -14.64 -16.17
C SER A 9 2.05 -15.22 -14.83
N HIS A 10 1.50 -16.42 -14.87
CA HIS A 10 1.05 -17.08 -13.65
C HIS A 10 2.21 -17.37 -12.70
N SER A 11 3.29 -17.90 -13.24
CA SER A 11 4.46 -18.21 -12.41
C SER A 11 5.06 -16.97 -11.81
N TYR A 12 5.14 -15.89 -12.58
CA TYR A 12 5.69 -14.66 -12.07
C TYR A 12 4.83 -14.11 -10.95
N ARG A 13 3.52 -14.12 -11.14
CA ARG A 13 2.61 -13.61 -10.12
C ARG A 13 2.71 -14.42 -8.84
N GLU A 14 2.83 -15.74 -8.96
CA GLU A 14 2.99 -16.58 -7.77
C GLU A 14 4.26 -16.23 -7.03
N TYR A 15 5.35 -16.06 -7.74
CA TYR A 15 6.60 -15.69 -7.13
C TYR A 15 6.47 -14.32 -6.43
N LEU A 16 5.85 -13.38 -7.10
CA LEU A 16 5.67 -12.05 -6.55
C LEU A 16 4.87 -12.10 -5.26
N ILE A 17 3.75 -12.80 -5.28
CA ILE A 17 2.90 -12.88 -4.11
C ILE A 17 3.64 -13.50 -2.93
N GLU A 18 4.45 -14.52 -3.20
CA GLU A 18 5.23 -15.11 -2.13
C GLU A 18 6.20 -14.11 -1.52
N SER A 19 6.83 -13.28 -2.35
CA SER A 19 7.75 -12.29 -1.83
C SER A 19 7.02 -11.20 -1.06
N LEU A 20 5.79 -10.91 -1.42
CA LEU A 20 5.02 -9.86 -0.76
C LEU A 20 4.51 -10.27 0.62
N LYS A 21 4.71 -11.52 1.00
CA LYS A 21 4.42 -11.93 2.36
C LYS A 21 5.35 -11.24 3.36
N GLU A 22 6.51 -10.79 2.89
CA GLU A 22 7.42 -10.01 3.72
C GLU A 22 6.94 -8.58 3.75
N ALA A 23 6.76 -8.03 4.96
CA ALA A 23 6.21 -6.69 5.11
C ALA A 23 7.07 -5.63 4.42
N GLU A 24 8.39 -5.77 4.52
CA GLU A 24 9.29 -4.80 3.90
C GLU A 24 9.20 -4.86 2.39
N GLU A 25 9.09 -6.06 1.85
CA GLU A 25 8.96 -6.20 0.41
C GLU A 25 7.66 -5.60 -0.08
N ALA A 26 6.58 -5.81 0.67
CA ALA A 26 5.29 -5.25 0.29
C ALA A 26 5.32 -3.72 0.33
N ALA A 27 5.92 -3.15 1.37
CA ALA A 27 6.00 -1.70 1.49
C ALA A 27 6.80 -1.10 0.34
N GLY A 28 7.94 -1.71 0.03
CA GLY A 28 8.77 -1.23 -1.07
C GLY A 28 8.07 -1.36 -2.40
N TYR A 29 7.35 -2.46 -2.58
CA TYR A 29 6.62 -2.70 -3.82
C TYR A 29 5.56 -1.61 -4.05
N ILE A 30 4.74 -1.33 -3.03
CA ILE A 30 3.72 -0.30 -3.16
C ILE A 30 4.36 1.06 -3.37
N GLY A 31 5.43 1.36 -2.64
CA GLY A 31 6.11 2.63 -2.79
C GLY A 31 6.63 2.83 -4.21
N ALA A 32 7.22 1.79 -4.80
CA ALA A 32 7.72 1.88 -6.15
C ALA A 32 6.59 2.12 -7.16
N ILE A 33 5.47 1.45 -6.93
CA ILE A 33 4.31 1.63 -7.81
C ILE A 33 3.82 3.07 -7.76
N LEU A 34 3.80 3.66 -6.58
CA LEU A 34 3.32 5.03 -6.42
C LEU A 34 4.28 6.07 -7.01
N GLU A 35 5.53 5.68 -7.23
CA GLU A 35 6.50 6.60 -7.85
C GLU A 35 6.51 6.53 -9.36
N GLU A 36 5.71 5.66 -9.93
CA GLU A 36 5.68 5.53 -11.39
C GLU A 36 5.22 6.83 -12.02
N LYS A 37 5.94 7.28 -13.04
CA LYS A 37 5.65 8.57 -13.65
C LYS A 37 4.50 8.53 -14.67
N ASP A 38 4.30 7.40 -15.27
CA ASP A 38 3.28 7.29 -16.31
C ASP A 38 2.55 5.97 -16.13
N PRO A 39 1.82 5.83 -15.03
CA PRO A 39 1.23 4.53 -14.69
C PRO A 39 0.07 4.17 -15.60
N GLU A 40 0.00 2.89 -15.93
CA GLU A 40 -1.18 2.37 -16.61
C GLU A 40 -2.35 2.34 -15.64
N PRO A 41 -3.57 2.46 -16.16
CA PRO A 41 -4.75 2.54 -15.28
C PRO A 41 -4.90 1.40 -14.29
N ALA A 42 -4.45 0.21 -14.64
CA ALA A 42 -4.63 -0.93 -13.76
C ALA A 42 -3.43 -1.19 -12.86
N LEU A 43 -2.39 -0.39 -12.97
CA LEU A 43 -1.14 -0.71 -12.27
C LEU A 43 -1.32 -0.72 -10.76
N LEU A 44 -1.85 0.35 -10.21
CA LEU A 44 -2.00 0.46 -8.76
C LEU A 44 -3.00 -0.56 -8.23
N ARG A 45 -4.11 -0.75 -8.94
CA ARG A 45 -5.11 -1.71 -8.50
C ARG A 45 -4.53 -3.11 -8.44
N ASN A 46 -3.79 -3.50 -9.48
CA ASN A 46 -3.22 -4.84 -9.51
C ASN A 46 -2.15 -5.01 -8.44
N ALA A 47 -1.37 -3.97 -8.19
CA ALA A 47 -0.35 -4.04 -7.16
C ALA A 47 -0.98 -4.24 -5.78
N ILE A 48 -2.03 -3.50 -5.49
CA ILE A 48 -2.71 -3.64 -4.21
C ILE A 48 -3.35 -5.02 -4.10
N ARG A 49 -3.95 -5.52 -5.18
CA ARG A 49 -4.54 -6.86 -5.16
C ARG A 49 -3.50 -7.92 -4.84
N ASN A 50 -2.29 -7.76 -5.36
CA ASN A 50 -1.24 -8.72 -5.08
C ASN A 50 -0.85 -8.71 -3.60
N VAL A 51 -0.77 -7.54 -3.00
CA VAL A 51 -0.45 -7.44 -1.59
C VAL A 51 -1.57 -8.05 -0.74
N ILE A 52 -2.82 -7.76 -1.12
CA ILE A 52 -3.96 -8.34 -0.41
C ILE A 52 -3.94 -9.87 -0.51
N GLU A 53 -3.64 -10.38 -1.69
CA GLU A 53 -3.59 -11.84 -1.85
C GLU A 53 -2.52 -12.46 -0.95
N ALA A 54 -1.37 -11.79 -0.83
CA ALA A 54 -0.32 -12.29 0.06
C ALA A 54 -0.81 -12.35 1.51
N ARG A 55 -1.55 -11.33 1.94
CA ARG A 55 -2.09 -11.31 3.29
C ARG A 55 -3.13 -12.40 3.50
N ILE A 56 -3.96 -12.64 2.48
CA ILE A 56 -4.94 -13.71 2.56
C ILE A 56 -4.25 -15.05 2.74
N ARG A 57 -3.19 -15.28 1.98
CA ARG A 57 -2.45 -16.54 2.06
C ARG A 57 -1.79 -16.73 3.42
N MET A 58 -1.48 -15.63 4.10
CA MET A 58 -0.91 -15.70 5.43
C MET A 58 -1.98 -15.73 6.52
N ASN A 59 -3.25 -15.69 6.11
CA ASN A 59 -4.35 -15.60 7.05
C ASN A 59 -4.17 -14.38 7.95
N ALA A 60 -3.75 -13.28 7.35
CA ALA A 60 -3.39 -12.06 8.09
C ALA A 60 -4.13 -10.83 7.57
N LEU A 61 -5.30 -11.02 7.01
CA LEU A 61 -6.09 -9.90 6.51
C LEU A 61 -7.28 -9.69 7.43
N SER A 62 -7.31 -8.52 8.08
CA SER A 62 -8.42 -8.22 9.00
C SER A 62 -9.70 -7.94 8.21
N ASP A 63 -10.82 -8.04 8.90
CA ASP A 63 -12.11 -7.74 8.28
C ASP A 63 -12.17 -6.31 7.81
N LEU A 64 -11.61 -5.39 8.60
CA LEU A 64 -11.59 -4.00 8.21
C LEU A 64 -10.77 -3.79 6.94
N ALA A 65 -9.60 -4.41 6.87
CA ALA A 65 -8.76 -4.27 5.69
C ALA A 65 -9.45 -4.81 4.46
N LYS A 66 -10.17 -5.93 4.62
CA LYS A 66 -10.89 -6.52 3.51
C LYS A 66 -11.97 -5.56 3.01
N GLU A 67 -12.71 -4.99 3.94
CA GLU A 67 -13.80 -4.08 3.61
C GLU A 67 -13.29 -2.83 2.90
N VAL A 68 -12.24 -2.25 3.45
CA VAL A 68 -11.65 -1.04 2.86
C VAL A 68 -11.06 -1.35 1.50
N HIS A 69 -10.44 -2.53 1.37
CA HIS A 69 -9.88 -2.91 0.08
C HIS A 69 -10.96 -3.02 -0.99
N GLU A 70 -12.09 -3.64 -0.64
CA GLU A 70 -13.16 -3.78 -1.62
C GLU A 70 -13.65 -2.42 -2.10
N LYS A 71 -13.78 -1.49 -1.17
CA LYS A 71 -14.20 -0.15 -1.51
C LYS A 71 -13.17 0.54 -2.40
N LEU A 72 -11.91 0.47 -2.01
CA LEU A 72 -10.85 1.09 -2.78
C LEU A 72 -10.72 0.45 -4.15
N ASP A 73 -10.86 -0.86 -4.22
CA ASP A 73 -10.72 -1.57 -5.49
C ASP A 73 -11.76 -1.07 -6.50
N ARG A 74 -12.97 -0.82 -6.04
CA ARG A 74 -14.00 -0.28 -6.92
C ARG A 74 -13.61 1.10 -7.43
N MET A 75 -13.08 1.94 -6.55
CA MET A 75 -12.67 3.29 -6.94
C MET A 75 -11.53 3.23 -7.94
N LEU A 76 -10.56 2.36 -7.69
CA LEU A 76 -9.42 2.25 -8.60
C LEU A 76 -9.82 1.68 -9.95
N THR A 77 -10.84 0.83 -9.97
CA THR A 77 -11.32 0.29 -11.23
C THR A 77 -11.88 1.42 -12.11
N GLU A 78 -12.49 2.42 -11.49
CA GLU A 78 -13.07 3.52 -12.25
C GLU A 78 -12.07 4.60 -12.60
N SER A 79 -11.19 4.94 -11.67
CA SER A 79 -10.31 6.09 -11.87
C SER A 79 -8.88 5.72 -12.27
N GLY A 80 -8.50 4.47 -12.06
CA GLY A 80 -7.10 4.08 -12.28
C GLY A 80 -6.16 4.67 -11.26
N GLY A 81 -6.68 5.27 -10.21
CA GLY A 81 -5.84 5.84 -9.18
C GLY A 81 -5.31 7.22 -9.50
N SER A 82 -5.90 7.90 -10.48
CA SER A 82 -5.37 9.19 -10.90
C SER A 82 -5.33 10.20 -9.75
N GLU A 83 -6.31 10.16 -8.86
CA GLU A 83 -6.29 11.09 -7.72
C GLU A 83 -5.11 10.81 -6.81
N ILE A 84 -4.77 9.55 -6.64
CA ILE A 84 -3.66 9.18 -5.77
C ILE A 84 -2.35 9.64 -6.39
N TYR A 85 -2.18 9.42 -7.68
CA TYR A 85 -0.96 9.86 -8.35
C TYR A 85 -0.87 11.37 -8.39
N SER A 86 -1.99 12.06 -8.50
CA SER A 86 -1.98 13.52 -8.44
C SER A 86 -1.53 14.00 -7.08
N LEU A 87 -1.95 13.32 -6.02
CA LEU A 87 -1.50 13.67 -4.68
C LEU A 87 0.00 13.50 -4.55
N VAL A 88 0.53 12.37 -5.04
CA VAL A 88 1.96 12.12 -4.98
C VAL A 88 2.73 13.21 -5.73
N GLU A 89 2.23 13.57 -6.92
CA GLU A 89 2.84 14.59 -7.73
C GLU A 89 2.86 15.95 -7.03
N LEU A 90 1.74 16.29 -6.41
CA LEU A 90 1.65 17.55 -5.67
C LEU A 90 2.63 17.57 -4.51
N LEU A 91 2.72 16.48 -3.77
CA LEU A 91 3.63 16.42 -2.64
C LEU A 91 5.07 16.61 -3.09
N GLU A 92 5.42 15.98 -4.20
CA GLU A 92 6.78 16.15 -4.73
C GLU A 92 7.03 17.57 -5.16
N ALA A 93 6.04 18.20 -5.78
CA ALA A 93 6.19 19.59 -6.21
C ALA A 93 6.35 20.53 -5.02
N LEU A 94 5.80 20.15 -3.88
CA LEU A 94 5.94 20.93 -2.67
C LEU A 94 7.22 20.64 -1.90
N GLY A 95 8.02 19.70 -2.38
CA GLY A 95 9.26 19.35 -1.71
C GLY A 95 9.10 18.21 -0.72
N PHE A 96 7.98 17.50 -0.77
CA PHE A 96 7.74 16.38 0.13
C PHE A 96 7.90 15.06 -0.61
N LYS A 97 7.99 14.00 0.15
CA LYS A 97 8.08 12.66 -0.41
C LYS A 97 7.12 11.76 0.35
N LEU A 98 6.31 11.01 -0.41
CA LEU A 98 5.43 10.04 0.20
C LEU A 98 6.19 8.73 0.35
N GLU A 99 6.12 8.16 1.54
CA GLU A 99 6.87 6.95 1.82
C GLU A 99 5.97 5.93 2.50
N ILE A 100 6.09 4.68 2.07
CA ILE A 100 5.36 3.58 2.68
C ILE A 100 6.32 2.85 3.61
N THR A 101 5.99 2.81 4.88
CA THR A 101 6.82 2.14 5.86
C THR A 101 5.98 1.18 6.69
N ILE A 102 6.64 0.31 7.41
CA ILE A 102 5.97 -0.66 8.24
C ILE A 102 5.49 0.00 9.52
N ALA A 103 4.20 -0.16 9.81
CA ALA A 103 3.66 0.39 11.04
C ALA A 103 4.09 -0.45 12.24
N ASP A 104 4.21 0.22 13.38
CA ASP A 104 4.49 -0.47 14.62
C ASP A 104 3.16 -0.96 15.17
N ILE A 105 2.81 -2.17 14.79
CA ILE A 105 1.50 -2.71 15.11
C ILE A 105 1.26 -2.87 16.58
N GLU A 106 2.28 -3.22 17.32
CA GLU A 106 2.13 -3.37 18.75
C GLU A 106 1.71 -2.09 19.39
N LEU A 107 2.35 -1.01 18.98
CA LEU A 107 2.01 0.28 19.46
C LEU A 107 0.58 0.64 19.07
N SER A 108 0.22 0.34 17.87
CA SER A 108 -1.13 0.62 17.40
C SER A 108 -2.17 -0.04 18.24
N ALA A 109 -1.90 -1.25 18.65
CA ALA A 109 -2.86 -2.00 19.43
C ALA A 109 -3.13 -1.30 20.76
N ASP A 110 -2.13 -0.71 21.33
CA ASP A 110 -2.33 0.01 22.57
C ASP A 110 -3.04 1.30 22.37
N ALA A 111 -2.58 1.96 21.44
CA ALA A 111 -3.11 3.26 21.28
C ALA A 111 -4.49 3.28 20.95
N GLU A 112 -4.73 2.61 21.04
CA GLU A 112 -5.81 2.88 20.73
C GLU A 112 -6.29 3.76 21.26
N SER A 113 -5.36 4.14 21.68
CA SER A 113 -5.53 4.98 21.88
C SER A 113 -5.35 5.95 21.74
N THR A 114 -4.86 6.10 21.72
CA THR A 114 -4.73 7.00 21.59
C THR A 114 -4.63 7.88 21.12
N ASP A 115 -4.27 7.88 21.20
CA ASP A 115 -4.19 8.59 20.79
C ASP A 115 -4.15 9.45 20.40
N PHE A 116 -3.80 9.47 20.48
CA PHE A 116 -3.68 10.05 20.03
C PHE A 116 -3.83 10.98 19.92
N VAL A 117 -3.67 11.04 20.23
CA VAL A 117 -3.87 11.75 20.12
C VAL A 117 -3.73 12.68 19.89
N GLU A 118 -3.32 12.68 20.18
CA GLU A 118 -3.22 13.28 19.97
C GLU A 118 -3.09 14.12 19.54
N LEU A 119 -2.68 14.13 19.76
CA LEU A 119 -2.58 14.64 19.31
C LEU A 119 -2.72 15.43 19.09
N GLU A 120 -2.59 15.37 19.27
CA GLU A 120 -2.79 15.85 19.04
C GLU A 120 -2.88 16.56 18.94
N LEU A 121 -2.56 16.57 19.35
CA LEU A 121 -2.65 17.11 19.29
C LEU A 121 -2.63 17.93 19.28
N CYS A 122 -2.44 17.99 19.54
CA CYS A 122 -2.46 18.62 19.50
C CYS A 122 -2.34 19.45 19.56
N PRO A 123 -2.25 19.70 19.72
CA PRO A 123 -2.16 20.50 19.65
C PRO A 123 -2.06 21.37 19.60
N GLU A 124 -1.92 21.50 19.65
CA GLU A 124 -1.84 22.22 19.49
C GLU A 124 -1.78 23.15 19.62
N PRO A 125 -1.59 23.44 19.95
CA PRO A 125 -1.47 24.26 20.05
C PRO A 125 -1.37 25.11 20.23
N ALA A 126 -1.14 25.12 20.41
CA ALA A 126 -1.17 25.74 20.52
C ALA A 126 -1.18 26.55 20.74
N ASN A 127 -1.05 26.64 20.92
CA ASN A 127 -1.15 27.20 21.06
C ASN A 127 -1.10 27.77 21.40
N PRO A 128 -0.70 27.98 21.71
CA PRO A 128 -0.80 28.36 21.99
C PRO A 128 -0.87 28.72 22.07
#